data_fa164bd954ebd2453c9715585e610356
#
_entry.id   fa164bd954ebd2453c9715585e610356
#
_cell.length_a   1.000
_cell.length_b   1.000
_cell.length_c   1.000
_cell.angle_alpha   90.00
_cell.angle_beta   90.00
_cell.angle_gamma   90.00
#
_symmetry.space_group_name_H-M   'P 1'
#
loop_
_entity.id
_entity.type
_entity.pdbx_description
1 polymer ?
#
loop_
_entity_poly.entity_id
_entity_poly.type
_entity_poly.pdbx_seq_one_letter_code
_entity_poly.pdbx_strand_id
1 'polypeptide(L)'
;MYGLGDQIDYGEWFLDALGMLYHQLKPTGAKFVGFWPTEGYTFDSPKPLNETGDMFVGLALDEVHQFEQTDERIAQWCVQIFQEIEALL
;
A
#
# COMPACT_ATOMS: atom_id res chain seq x y z
N MET A 1 -2.75 1.87 -6.48
CA MET A 1 -3.32 0.58 -6.00
C MET A 1 -3.61 0.65 -4.51
N TYR A 2 -4.52 -0.16 -4.04
CA TYR A 2 -4.74 -0.32 -2.59
C TYR A 2 -4.99 -1.79 -2.29
N GLY A 3 -4.81 -2.17 -1.03
CA GLY A 3 -5.06 -3.54 -0.60
C GLY A 3 -5.70 -3.57 0.78
N LEU A 4 -6.48 -4.62 1.03
CA LEU A 4 -7.12 -4.89 2.32
C LEU A 4 -6.44 -6.10 2.95
N GLY A 5 -6.18 -6.04 4.26
CA GLY A 5 -5.55 -7.14 4.96
C GLY A 5 -5.73 -7.07 6.46
N ASP A 6 -5.26 -8.11 7.14
CA ASP A 6 -5.24 -8.22 8.59
C ASP A 6 -3.77 -8.36 9.02
N GLN A 7 -3.20 -7.28 9.54
CA GLN A 7 -1.77 -7.22 9.85
C GLN A 7 -1.38 -8.01 11.11
N ILE A 8 -2.34 -8.28 12.00
CA ILE A 8 -2.06 -8.96 13.27
C ILE A 8 -2.21 -10.47 13.13
N ASP A 9 -3.39 -10.93 12.70
CA ASP A 9 -3.66 -12.38 12.63
C ASP A 9 -3.05 -13.02 11.39
N TYR A 10 -2.84 -12.25 10.32
CA TYR A 10 -2.28 -12.73 9.06
C TYR A 10 -1.10 -11.86 8.60
N GLY A 11 -0.26 -11.43 9.55
CA GLY A 11 0.88 -10.56 9.27
C GLY A 11 1.88 -11.13 8.27
N GLU A 12 2.01 -12.46 8.24
CA GLU A 12 2.91 -13.16 7.30
C GLU A 12 2.48 -12.98 5.84
N TRP A 13 1.19 -12.73 5.61
CA TRP A 13 0.61 -12.59 4.28
C TRP A 13 -0.06 -11.23 4.08
N PHE A 14 0.22 -10.28 4.98
CA PHE A 14 -0.42 -8.97 4.92
C PHE A 14 -0.16 -8.31 3.56
N LEU A 15 -1.24 -8.04 2.83
CA LEU A 15 -1.22 -7.38 1.52
C LEU A 15 -0.38 -8.09 0.45
N ASP A 16 -0.21 -9.41 0.56
CA ASP A 16 0.54 -10.17 -0.43
C ASP A 16 -0.04 -10.02 -1.85
N ALA A 17 -1.37 -10.00 -1.97
CA ALA A 17 -2.02 -9.83 -3.27
C ALA A 17 -1.64 -8.49 -3.92
N LEU A 18 -1.54 -7.42 -3.12
CA LEU A 18 -1.10 -6.12 -3.62
C LEU A 18 0.33 -6.19 -4.15
N GLY A 19 1.23 -6.83 -3.39
CA GLY A 19 2.61 -7.01 -3.80
C GLY A 19 2.75 -7.86 -5.06
N MET A 20 1.98 -8.93 -5.14
CA MET A 20 1.98 -9.79 -6.32
C MET A 20 1.51 -9.05 -7.56
N LEU A 21 0.47 -8.24 -7.45
CA LEU A 21 -0.02 -7.42 -8.56
C LEU A 21 1.04 -6.41 -9.00
N TYR A 22 1.68 -5.74 -8.06
CA TYR A 22 2.75 -4.80 -8.35
C TYR A 22 3.87 -5.46 -9.17
N HIS A 23 4.35 -6.63 -8.72
CA HIS A 23 5.44 -7.34 -9.40
C HIS A 23 5.04 -7.81 -10.81
N GLN A 24 3.76 -8.11 -11.03
CA GLN A 24 3.29 -8.48 -12.36
C GLN A 24 3.17 -7.29 -13.30
N LEU A 25 2.81 -6.13 -12.78
CA LEU A 25 2.65 -4.92 -13.60
C LEU A 25 3.95 -4.18 -13.87
N LYS A 26 4.93 -4.32 -12.98
CA LYS A 26 6.19 -3.58 -13.08
C LYS A 26 6.90 -3.75 -14.43
N PRO A 27 7.01 -4.99 -15.00
CA PRO A 27 7.68 -5.17 -16.29
C PRO A 27 6.96 -4.53 -17.47
N THR A 28 5.70 -4.11 -17.32
CA THR A 28 4.95 -3.49 -18.42
C THR A 28 5.35 -2.04 -18.69
N GLY A 29 6.17 -1.44 -17.82
CA GLY A 29 6.54 -0.03 -17.92
C GLY A 29 5.50 0.92 -17.35
N ALA A 30 4.48 0.40 -16.65
CA ALA A 30 3.47 1.24 -16.00
C ALA A 30 4.11 2.15 -14.95
N LYS A 31 3.58 3.36 -14.82
CA LYS A 31 3.98 4.30 -13.76
C LYS A 31 3.15 4.00 -12.51
N PHE A 32 3.81 3.95 -11.35
CA PHE A 32 3.14 3.70 -10.07
C PHE A 32 3.14 4.97 -9.23
N VAL A 33 1.97 5.29 -8.67
CA VAL A 33 1.79 6.38 -7.72
C VAL A 33 1.07 5.83 -6.50
N GLY A 34 1.08 6.59 -5.40
CA GLY A 34 0.32 6.22 -4.22
C GLY A 34 1.02 5.22 -3.32
N PHE A 35 2.34 5.18 -3.30
CA PHE A 35 3.07 4.41 -2.30
C PHE A 35 2.74 4.96 -0.92
N TRP A 36 2.67 4.09 0.09
CA TRP A 36 2.17 4.44 1.41
C TRP A 36 3.17 4.05 2.49
N PRO A 37 3.43 4.93 3.49
CA PRO A 37 4.39 4.62 4.55
C PRO A 37 4.00 3.39 5.37
N THR A 38 5.00 2.63 5.80
CA THR A 38 4.78 1.46 6.66
C THR A 38 4.58 1.82 8.12
N GLU A 39 4.81 3.07 8.50
CA GLU A 39 4.64 3.54 9.88
C GLU A 39 3.19 3.32 10.35
N GLY A 40 3.06 2.81 11.57
CA GLY A 40 1.74 2.54 12.14
C GLY A 40 1.18 1.15 11.86
N TYR A 41 1.95 0.30 11.19
CA TYR A 41 1.54 -1.07 10.86
C TYR A 41 2.47 -2.10 11.51
N THR A 42 1.90 -3.26 11.87
CA THR A 42 2.64 -4.41 12.38
C THR A 42 2.38 -5.59 11.44
N PHE A 43 3.42 -6.04 10.73
CA PHE A 43 3.28 -7.10 9.73
C PHE A 43 4.64 -7.75 9.47
N ASP A 44 4.64 -8.92 8.81
CA ASP A 44 5.87 -9.68 8.53
C ASP A 44 6.13 -9.89 7.04
N SER A 45 5.12 -9.77 6.18
CA SER A 45 5.31 -10.04 4.76
C SER A 45 6.15 -8.96 4.07
N PRO A 46 7.17 -9.33 3.27
CA PRO A 46 7.93 -8.38 2.47
C PRO A 46 7.29 -8.06 1.12
N LYS A 47 6.29 -8.83 0.68
CA LYS A 47 5.73 -8.72 -0.67
C LYS A 47 5.10 -7.37 -1.01
N PRO A 48 4.38 -6.70 -0.08
CA PRO A 48 3.77 -5.41 -0.41
C PRO A 48 4.73 -4.24 -0.40
N LEU A 49 6.01 -4.46 -0.13
CA LEU A 49 7.00 -3.40 0.02
C LEU A 49 7.69 -3.06 -1.30
N ASN A 50 8.11 -1.79 -1.42
CA ASN A 50 8.95 -1.33 -2.53
C ASN A 50 10.37 -1.88 -2.39
N GLU A 51 11.25 -1.55 -3.33
CA GLU A 51 12.60 -2.08 -3.38
C GLU A 51 13.46 -1.71 -2.17
N THR A 52 13.22 -0.56 -1.55
CA THR A 52 13.95 -0.12 -0.35
C THR A 52 13.35 -0.67 0.94
N GLY A 53 12.13 -1.23 0.90
CA GLY A 53 11.50 -1.86 2.04
C GLY A 53 10.87 -0.90 3.05
N ASP A 54 10.76 0.39 2.72
CA ASP A 54 10.24 1.41 3.65
C ASP A 54 8.83 1.90 3.30
N MET A 55 8.28 1.50 2.15
CA MET A 55 6.95 1.91 1.71
C MET A 55 6.18 0.71 1.19
N PHE A 56 4.86 0.72 1.44
CA PHE A 56 3.96 -0.16 0.70
C PHE A 56 3.79 0.35 -0.73
N VAL A 57 3.63 -0.57 -1.68
CA VAL A 57 3.45 -0.21 -3.10
C VAL A 57 2.05 0.31 -3.43
N GLY A 58 1.21 0.46 -2.43
CA GLY A 58 -0.12 1.05 -2.53
C GLY A 58 -0.68 1.31 -1.14
N LEU A 59 -1.89 1.86 -1.06
CA LEU A 59 -2.54 2.15 0.22
C LEU A 59 -2.86 0.84 0.96
N ALA A 60 -2.39 0.72 2.19
CA ALA A 60 -2.61 -0.44 3.05
C ALA A 60 -3.77 -0.16 4.02
N LEU A 61 -4.81 -0.98 3.96
CA LEU A 61 -5.99 -0.86 4.81
C LEU A 61 -6.20 -2.14 5.62
N ASP A 62 -6.38 -1.98 6.93
CA ASP A 62 -6.70 -3.07 7.84
C ASP A 62 -8.05 -2.79 8.49
N GLU A 63 -9.11 -3.35 7.91
CA GLU A 63 -10.47 -3.15 8.40
C GLU A 63 -10.79 -3.97 9.65
N VAL A 64 -9.91 -4.91 10.02
CA VAL A 64 -10.11 -5.75 11.20
C VAL A 64 -9.58 -5.07 12.46
N HIS A 65 -8.34 -4.56 12.41
CA HIS A 65 -7.66 -4.01 13.58
C HIS A 65 -7.55 -2.48 13.58
N GLN A 66 -7.66 -1.84 12.43
CA GLN A 66 -7.49 -0.39 12.28
C GLN A 66 -8.60 0.25 11.44
N PHE A 67 -9.80 -0.32 11.47
CA PHE A 67 -10.86 0.18 10.60
C PHE A 67 -11.21 1.64 10.91
N GLU A 68 -11.03 2.10 12.14
CA GLU A 68 -11.26 3.49 12.52
C GLU A 68 -10.32 4.48 11.84
N GLN A 69 -9.22 4.00 11.26
CA GLN A 69 -8.26 4.84 10.53
C GLN A 69 -8.49 4.82 9.02
N THR A 70 -9.38 3.96 8.52
CA THR A 70 -9.55 3.74 7.09
C THR A 70 -9.98 5.01 6.35
N ASP A 71 -11.00 5.70 6.84
CA ASP A 71 -11.52 6.90 6.16
C ASP A 71 -10.46 7.98 6.04
N GLU A 72 -9.72 8.22 7.11
CA GLU A 72 -8.65 9.21 7.12
C GLU A 72 -7.51 8.81 6.18
N ARG A 73 -7.14 7.52 6.19
CA ARG A 73 -6.09 7.01 5.32
C ARG A 73 -6.47 7.17 3.85
N ILE A 74 -7.70 6.85 3.50
CA ILE A 74 -8.20 7.03 2.13
C ILE A 74 -8.16 8.50 1.74
N ALA A 75 -8.62 9.40 2.60
CA ALA A 75 -8.64 10.82 2.30
C ALA A 75 -7.23 11.37 2.07
N GLN A 76 -6.29 11.04 2.93
CA GLN A 76 -4.90 11.47 2.80
C GLN A 76 -4.25 10.90 1.54
N TRP A 77 -4.52 9.64 1.24
CA TRP A 77 -3.97 8.98 0.06
C TRP A 77 -4.50 9.58 -1.23
N CYS A 78 -5.77 9.95 -1.28
CA CYS A 78 -6.36 10.60 -2.46
C CYS A 78 -5.68 11.94 -2.74
N VAL A 79 -5.41 12.74 -1.72
CA VAL A 79 -4.69 14.01 -1.87
C VAL A 79 -3.28 13.74 -2.39
N GLN A 80 -2.60 12.75 -1.82
CA GLN A 80 -1.26 12.36 -2.23
C GLN A 80 -1.21 11.95 -3.69
N ILE A 81 -2.13 11.08 -4.13
CA ILE A 81 -2.19 10.62 -5.52
C ILE A 81 -2.36 11.80 -6.47
N PHE A 82 -3.25 12.72 -6.13
CA PHE A 82 -3.53 13.87 -6.97
C PHE A 82 -2.26 14.69 -7.20
N GLN A 83 -1.49 14.93 -6.14
CA GLN A 83 -0.23 15.66 -6.20
C GLN A 83 0.83 14.91 -7.03
N GLU A 84 0.91 13.59 -6.85
CA GLU A 84 1.87 12.76 -7.58
C GLU A 84 1.54 12.69 -9.07
N ILE A 85 0.26 12.63 -9.43
CA ILE A 85 -0.16 12.65 -10.83
C ILE A 85 0.15 13.99 -11.46
N GLU A 86 -0.09 15.10 -10.77
CA GLU A 86 0.27 16.43 -11.26
C GLU A 86 1.76 16.54 -11.56
N ALA A 87 2.60 15.93 -10.72
CA ALA A 87 4.04 15.95 -10.89
C ALA A 87 4.50 15.17 -12.13
N LEU A 88 3.68 14.22 -12.61
CA LEU A 88 3.99 13.43 -13.81
C LEU A 88 3.59 14.14 -15.11
N LEU A 89 2.72 15.14 -15.03
CA LEU A 89 2.27 15.90 -16.20
C LEU A 89 3.24 17.01 -16.54
#